data_a450ccdee7fff4d885df3d25178c6b78
#
_entry.id   a450ccdee7fff4d885df3d25178c6b78
#
_cell.length_a   1.000
_cell.length_b   1.000
_cell.length_c   1.000
_cell.angle_alpha   90.00
_cell.angle_beta   90.00
_cell.angle_gamma   90.00
#
_symmetry.space_group_name_H-M   'P 1'
#
loop_
_entity.id
_entity.type
_entity.pdbx_description
1 polymer ?
#
loop_
_entity_poly.entity_id
_entity_poly.type
_entity_poly.pdbx_seq_one_letter_code
_entity_poly.pdbx_strand_id
1 'polypeptide(L)'
;GPACEAGSAGLDDVVGSTVRAPEGGYVLPGLVDVHCHGGGGESFPDAGTAERAMIAVREHRRHGTTSLVASCVTAAPDVLRARARVLAGLCDAGELAGIHFEGPFISAERCGAQDPARIIDPDAGLTRELLALGRGHVTTMTIAPEKPGVTGDGGLIAALVAGGAVPSLGHTDSGAGPVRAALADAGARLDARARAGLPLRCDRPTATHLFNGMRPMHHRAPGPVPELLAAAANGRCIVEMIGDGVHLDPDVVLDVFEILGREGIVLVTDAMAAAGMPDGDYVLGSRDVTVAGGVARLADGGAIAGGTAHLIDVVRTTWKGGVSLVDAVYAASVQGARILGDDSVGALEPGRRGDLVLTDAGLHPVAVVRRGEVVARPAS
;
A
#
# COMPACT_ATOMS: atom_id res chain seq x y z
N GLY A 1 -12.61 -17.70 17.93
CA GLY A 1 -12.13 -18.79 18.76
C GLY A 1 -12.20 -18.40 20.22
N PRO A 2 -12.25 -19.32 21.19
CA PRO A 2 -12.42 -18.97 22.61
C PRO A 2 -11.23 -18.15 23.07
N ALA A 3 -11.52 -17.10 23.86
CA ALA A 3 -10.52 -16.34 24.56
C ALA A 3 -9.64 -17.28 25.40
N CYS A 4 -8.35 -17.31 25.12
CA CYS A 4 -7.39 -18.00 25.95
C CYS A 4 -7.22 -17.15 27.20
N GLU A 5 -7.78 -17.58 28.33
CA GLU A 5 -7.43 -17.05 29.64
C GLU A 5 -5.99 -17.46 29.93
N ALA A 6 -5.05 -16.59 29.57
CA ALA A 6 -3.67 -16.71 30.04
C ALA A 6 -3.66 -16.36 31.52
N GLY A 7 -3.35 -17.35 32.36
CA GLY A 7 -3.22 -17.16 33.78
C GLY A 7 -2.22 -16.03 34.11
N SER A 8 -2.59 -15.16 35.05
CA SER A 8 -1.93 -13.93 35.45
C SER A 8 -0.61 -14.12 36.24
N ALA A 9 -0.02 -15.28 36.23
CA ALA A 9 1.25 -15.55 36.93
C ALA A 9 2.42 -15.61 35.95
N GLY A 10 3.23 -14.54 35.91
CA GLY A 10 4.53 -14.54 35.23
C GLY A 10 4.77 -13.51 34.14
N LEU A 11 3.83 -12.62 33.84
CA LEU A 11 4.03 -11.54 32.85
C LEU A 11 4.50 -10.21 33.46
N ASP A 12 4.37 -10.03 34.77
CA ASP A 12 4.68 -8.77 35.44
C ASP A 12 6.20 -8.50 35.57
N ASP A 13 7.03 -9.54 35.45
CA ASP A 13 8.50 -9.42 35.56
C ASP A 13 9.22 -9.16 34.23
N VAL A 14 8.52 -9.17 33.08
CA VAL A 14 9.16 -9.09 31.75
C VAL A 14 8.97 -7.74 31.08
N VAL A 15 8.05 -6.88 31.54
CA VAL A 15 7.73 -5.62 30.84
C VAL A 15 7.63 -4.46 31.84
N GLY A 16 8.53 -3.49 31.73
CA GLY A 16 8.55 -2.27 32.54
C GLY A 16 7.33 -1.34 32.44
N SER A 17 6.31 -1.69 31.65
CA SER A 17 5.00 -1.02 31.65
C SER A 17 3.93 -1.93 31.00
N THR A 18 2.92 -2.31 31.75
CA THR A 18 1.76 -3.01 31.24
C THR A 18 0.85 -2.04 30.48
N VAL A 19 0.57 -2.32 29.20
CA VAL A 19 -0.43 -1.60 28.42
C VAL A 19 -1.64 -2.53 28.24
N ARG A 20 -2.82 -2.05 28.58
CA ARG A 20 -4.07 -2.81 28.47
C ARG A 20 -5.01 -2.15 27.48
N ALA A 21 -5.69 -2.95 26.65
CA ALA A 21 -6.82 -2.44 25.90
C ALA A 21 -7.95 -2.04 26.86
N PRO A 22 -8.72 -0.97 26.58
CA PRO A 22 -9.93 -0.65 27.33
C PRO A 22 -10.93 -1.80 27.27
N GLU A 23 -11.89 -1.80 28.20
CA GLU A 23 -13.00 -2.75 28.17
C GLU A 23 -13.76 -2.69 26.84
N GLY A 24 -13.99 -3.84 26.21
CA GLY A 24 -14.57 -3.94 24.86
C GLY A 24 -13.63 -3.57 23.70
N GLY A 25 -12.39 -3.18 24.00
CA GLY A 25 -11.38 -2.86 22.98
C GLY A 25 -10.75 -4.11 22.35
N TYR A 26 -9.91 -3.87 21.33
CA TYR A 26 -9.27 -4.94 20.57
C TYR A 26 -7.74 -4.86 20.67
N VAL A 27 -7.11 -6.02 20.53
CA VAL A 27 -5.67 -6.15 20.28
C VAL A 27 -5.52 -6.66 18.85
N LEU A 28 -4.99 -5.81 17.97
CA LEU A 28 -4.79 -6.10 16.56
C LEU A 28 -3.31 -6.30 16.27
N PRO A 29 -2.93 -7.06 15.22
CA PRO A 29 -1.55 -7.03 14.72
C PRO A 29 -1.21 -5.61 14.27
N GLY A 30 0.08 -5.28 14.28
CA GLY A 30 0.57 -4.06 13.65
C GLY A 30 0.18 -4.03 12.17
N LEU A 31 -0.41 -2.92 11.74
CA LEU A 31 -0.89 -2.77 10.37
C LEU A 31 0.28 -2.60 9.39
N VAL A 32 0.06 -3.05 8.15
CA VAL A 32 1.05 -3.06 7.07
C VAL A 32 0.47 -2.34 5.87
N ASP A 33 0.92 -1.12 5.62
CA ASP A 33 0.47 -0.30 4.50
C ASP A 33 1.50 -0.34 3.36
N VAL A 34 1.08 -0.86 2.21
CA VAL A 34 1.97 -1.04 1.06
C VAL A 34 1.85 0.05 0.00
N HIS A 35 0.95 1.04 0.22
CA HIS A 35 0.75 2.17 -0.67
C HIS A 35 0.38 3.43 0.12
N CYS A 36 1.36 4.32 0.33
CA CYS A 36 1.20 5.55 1.09
C CYS A 36 2.18 6.62 0.59
N HIS A 37 1.68 7.79 0.21
CA HIS A 37 2.48 8.91 -0.29
C HIS A 37 2.90 9.91 0.80
N GLY A 38 2.26 9.91 1.96
CA GLY A 38 2.62 10.85 3.02
C GLY A 38 1.64 10.92 4.17
N GLY A 39 1.85 11.88 5.07
CA GLY A 39 1.03 12.17 6.24
C GLY A 39 1.71 13.18 7.16
N GLY A 40 0.96 13.78 8.10
CA GLY A 40 1.51 14.73 9.07
C GLY A 40 2.07 16.02 8.46
N GLY A 41 1.59 16.41 7.28
CA GLY A 41 2.04 17.58 6.55
C GLY A 41 3.22 17.34 5.59
N GLU A 42 3.75 16.10 5.51
CA GLU A 42 4.90 15.77 4.66
C GLU A 42 4.58 14.62 3.69
N SER A 43 5.24 14.69 2.54
CA SER A 43 5.04 13.75 1.43
C SER A 43 6.36 13.05 1.09
N PHE A 44 6.35 11.73 0.90
CA PHE A 44 7.53 10.98 0.45
C PHE A 44 8.04 11.44 -0.93
N PRO A 45 7.17 11.73 -1.92
CA PRO A 45 7.59 12.32 -3.18
C PRO A 45 8.40 13.61 -3.03
N ASP A 46 8.08 14.43 -2.02
CA ASP A 46 8.69 15.75 -1.83
C ASP A 46 9.77 15.78 -0.76
N ALA A 47 9.86 14.75 0.07
CA ALA A 47 10.85 14.66 1.13
C ALA A 47 12.27 14.52 0.57
N GLY A 48 12.99 15.63 0.51
CA GLY A 48 14.39 15.68 0.08
C GLY A 48 15.39 15.07 1.06
N THR A 49 14.96 14.85 2.31
CA THR A 49 15.79 14.31 3.40
C THR A 49 15.05 13.24 4.20
N ALA A 50 15.81 12.40 4.89
CA ALA A 50 15.27 11.37 5.77
C ALA A 50 14.42 11.96 6.91
N GLU A 51 14.82 13.10 7.47
CA GLU A 51 14.13 13.77 8.58
C GLU A 51 12.71 14.19 8.17
N ARG A 52 12.54 14.72 6.97
CA ARG A 52 11.22 15.10 6.43
C ARG A 52 10.35 13.86 6.20
N ALA A 53 10.89 12.83 5.54
CA ALA A 53 10.17 11.58 5.33
C ALA A 53 9.72 10.92 6.64
N MET A 54 10.53 11.03 7.71
CA MET A 54 10.21 10.51 9.04
C MET A 54 8.99 11.16 9.69
N ILE A 55 8.58 12.35 9.27
CA ILE A 55 7.34 12.99 9.76
C ILE A 55 6.14 12.13 9.34
N ALA A 56 6.04 11.78 8.07
CA ALA A 56 4.97 10.90 7.56
C ALA A 56 5.05 9.49 8.19
N VAL A 57 6.24 8.92 8.33
CA VAL A 57 6.43 7.62 9.01
C VAL A 57 5.88 7.64 10.42
N ARG A 58 6.19 8.68 11.20
CA ARG A 58 5.73 8.81 12.60
C ARG A 58 4.22 9.04 12.68
N GLU A 59 3.67 9.79 11.72
CA GLU A 59 2.22 10.02 11.62
C GLU A 59 1.46 8.71 11.49
N HIS A 60 1.78 7.88 10.50
CA HIS A 60 1.12 6.59 10.30
C HIS A 60 1.42 5.59 11.43
N ARG A 61 2.64 5.62 11.97
CA ARG A 61 3.05 4.74 13.07
C ARG A 61 2.24 4.97 14.33
N ARG A 62 1.97 6.23 14.71
CA ARG A 62 1.16 6.52 15.89
C ARG A 62 -0.31 6.10 15.74
N HIS A 63 -0.76 5.87 14.51
CA HIS A 63 -2.10 5.38 14.20
C HIS A 63 -2.14 3.87 13.88
N GLY A 64 -1.06 3.14 14.21
CA GLY A 64 -1.05 1.68 14.16
C GLY A 64 -0.40 1.04 12.95
N THR A 65 0.04 1.81 11.95
CA THR A 65 0.82 1.28 10.83
C THR A 65 2.27 1.08 11.26
N THR A 66 2.64 -0.14 11.64
CA THR A 66 3.98 -0.48 12.13
C THR A 66 4.97 -0.83 11.03
N SER A 67 4.44 -1.19 9.85
CA SER A 67 5.22 -1.43 8.63
C SER A 67 4.62 -0.61 7.50
N LEU A 68 5.41 0.31 6.94
CA LEU A 68 4.97 1.28 5.94
C LEU A 68 5.88 1.25 4.73
N VAL A 69 5.29 1.14 3.53
CA VAL A 69 5.96 1.34 2.25
C VAL A 69 5.78 2.79 1.82
N ALA A 70 6.89 3.46 1.52
CA ALA A 70 6.85 4.83 1.02
C ALA A 70 6.63 4.85 -0.50
N SER A 71 5.57 5.52 -0.95
CA SER A 71 5.20 5.64 -2.36
C SER A 71 5.72 6.95 -2.97
N CYS A 72 6.43 6.83 -4.08
CA CYS A 72 6.79 7.95 -4.95
C CYS A 72 5.73 8.10 -6.04
N VAL A 73 5.36 9.34 -6.38
CA VAL A 73 4.51 9.64 -7.54
C VAL A 73 5.33 9.71 -8.81
N THR A 74 4.65 9.72 -9.97
CA THR A 74 5.25 10.00 -11.27
C THR A 74 6.01 11.33 -11.26
N ALA A 75 7.31 11.28 -11.53
CA ALA A 75 8.20 12.44 -11.49
C ALA A 75 9.34 12.29 -12.51
N ALA A 76 10.12 13.36 -12.68
CA ALA A 76 11.32 13.30 -13.53
C ALA A 76 12.31 12.23 -13.02
N PRO A 77 13.04 11.55 -13.91
CA PRO A 77 13.94 10.45 -13.52
C PRO A 77 14.99 10.81 -12.49
N ASP A 78 15.51 12.04 -12.49
CA ASP A 78 16.47 12.52 -11.49
C ASP A 78 15.86 12.67 -10.11
N VAL A 79 14.59 13.11 -10.02
CA VAL A 79 13.83 13.17 -8.78
C VAL A 79 13.60 11.75 -8.23
N LEU A 80 13.16 10.80 -9.09
CA LEU A 80 12.96 9.40 -8.67
C LEU A 80 14.25 8.77 -8.15
N ARG A 81 15.40 9.03 -8.82
CA ARG A 81 16.72 8.58 -8.36
C ARG A 81 17.08 9.14 -6.99
N ALA A 82 16.83 10.43 -6.78
CA ALA A 82 17.10 11.07 -5.49
C ALA A 82 16.23 10.48 -4.37
N ARG A 83 14.94 10.29 -4.63
CA ARG A 83 14.01 9.67 -3.67
C ARG A 83 14.37 8.23 -3.36
N ALA A 84 14.71 7.42 -4.38
CA ALA A 84 15.16 6.04 -4.18
C ALA A 84 16.30 5.96 -3.15
N ARG A 85 17.30 6.86 -3.23
CA ARG A 85 18.44 6.88 -2.29
C ARG A 85 18.02 7.24 -0.86
N VAL A 86 17.20 8.28 -0.70
CA VAL A 86 16.73 8.74 0.63
C VAL A 86 15.89 7.66 1.30
N LEU A 87 14.90 7.11 0.58
CA LEU A 87 13.98 6.12 1.13
C LEU A 87 14.67 4.79 1.40
N ALA A 88 15.61 4.36 0.55
CA ALA A 88 16.41 3.18 0.80
C ALA A 88 17.25 3.29 2.08
N GLY A 89 17.75 4.49 2.41
CA GLY A 89 18.41 4.74 3.70
C GLY A 89 17.50 4.54 4.90
N LEU A 90 16.23 4.92 4.80
CA LEU A 90 15.23 4.68 5.85
C LEU A 90 14.82 3.21 5.94
N CYS A 91 14.80 2.50 4.82
CA CYS A 91 14.58 1.05 4.82
C CYS A 91 15.75 0.31 5.51
N ASP A 92 17.01 0.69 5.21
CA ASP A 92 18.19 0.11 5.88
C ASP A 92 18.19 0.37 7.39
N ALA A 93 17.70 1.54 7.81
CA ALA A 93 17.51 1.88 9.22
C ALA A 93 16.31 1.15 9.87
N GLY A 94 15.52 0.42 9.08
CA GLY A 94 14.33 -0.31 9.54
C GLY A 94 13.17 0.61 9.90
N GLU A 95 13.15 1.85 9.42
CA GLU A 95 12.07 2.81 9.62
C GLU A 95 10.94 2.66 8.61
N LEU A 96 11.27 2.30 7.35
CA LEU A 96 10.34 1.93 6.30
C LEU A 96 10.44 0.43 6.00
N ALA A 97 9.35 -0.16 5.50
CA ALA A 97 9.28 -1.55 5.08
C ALA A 97 9.63 -1.74 3.60
N GLY A 98 9.58 -0.68 2.80
CA GLY A 98 9.88 -0.74 1.38
C GLY A 98 9.61 0.57 0.66
N ILE A 99 9.76 0.52 -0.66
CA ILE A 99 9.55 1.63 -1.59
C ILE A 99 8.59 1.17 -2.68
N HIS A 100 7.59 1.98 -2.96
CA HIS A 100 6.71 1.83 -4.12
C HIS A 100 6.95 2.99 -5.09
N PHE A 101 7.04 2.71 -6.38
CA PHE A 101 7.02 3.71 -7.44
C PHE A 101 5.68 3.68 -8.16
N GLU A 102 4.89 4.74 -8.05
CA GLU A 102 3.67 4.88 -8.80
C GLU A 102 3.93 5.60 -10.12
N GLY A 103 4.16 4.82 -11.15
CA GLY A 103 4.69 5.28 -12.42
C GLY A 103 6.23 5.34 -12.44
N PRO A 104 6.84 6.04 -13.42
CA PRO A 104 6.24 6.97 -14.39
C PRO A 104 5.67 6.31 -15.67
N PHE A 105 5.57 5.01 -15.76
CA PHE A 105 5.18 4.22 -16.93
C PHE A 105 3.68 3.92 -16.93
N ILE A 106 2.87 4.95 -16.76
CA ILE A 106 1.40 4.89 -16.62
C ILE A 106 0.69 5.50 -17.82
N SER A 107 -0.63 5.32 -17.92
CA SER A 107 -1.45 5.93 -18.96
C SER A 107 -1.71 7.41 -18.70
N ALA A 108 -1.48 8.26 -19.67
CA ALA A 108 -1.81 9.69 -19.58
C ALA A 108 -3.32 9.93 -19.47
N GLU A 109 -4.13 9.07 -20.11
CA GLU A 109 -5.59 9.11 -20.06
C GLU A 109 -6.14 8.76 -18.69
N ARG A 110 -5.35 8.10 -17.85
CA ARG A 110 -5.71 7.61 -16.51
C ARG A 110 -4.73 8.07 -15.45
N CYS A 111 -4.09 9.21 -15.68
CA CYS A 111 -3.08 9.74 -14.76
C CYS A 111 -3.63 10.11 -13.37
N GLY A 112 -4.94 10.35 -13.22
CA GLY A 112 -5.50 10.75 -11.92
C GLY A 112 -4.84 12.03 -11.41
N ALA A 113 -4.25 11.96 -10.21
CA ALA A 113 -3.48 13.05 -9.62
C ALA A 113 -2.02 13.12 -10.06
N GLN A 114 -1.53 12.14 -10.84
CA GLN A 114 -0.15 12.15 -11.35
C GLN A 114 0.05 13.28 -12.36
N ASP A 115 1.26 13.84 -12.42
CA ASP A 115 1.61 14.89 -13.39
C ASP A 115 1.77 14.30 -14.81
N PRO A 116 0.85 14.61 -15.75
CA PRO A 116 0.93 14.05 -17.11
C PRO A 116 2.20 14.46 -17.86
N ALA A 117 2.82 15.59 -17.51
CA ALA A 117 4.06 16.05 -18.12
C ALA A 117 5.29 15.20 -17.69
N ARG A 118 5.13 14.35 -16.70
CA ARG A 118 6.19 13.47 -16.18
C ARG A 118 5.99 12.01 -16.55
N ILE A 119 4.88 11.67 -17.20
CA ILE A 119 4.64 10.34 -17.74
C ILE A 119 5.58 10.11 -18.93
N ILE A 120 6.29 8.99 -18.91
CA ILE A 120 7.20 8.60 -19.97
C ILE A 120 6.87 7.19 -20.47
N ASP A 121 7.44 6.84 -21.62
CA ASP A 121 7.32 5.49 -22.15
C ASP A 121 8.15 4.49 -21.33
N PRO A 122 7.76 3.20 -21.30
CA PRO A 122 8.45 2.15 -20.58
C PRO A 122 9.96 2.14 -20.86
N ASP A 123 10.74 2.25 -19.78
CA ASP A 123 12.21 2.22 -19.81
C ASP A 123 12.73 1.20 -18.78
N ALA A 124 13.10 0.02 -19.28
CA ALA A 124 13.68 -1.02 -18.44
C ALA A 124 15.09 -0.66 -17.93
N GLY A 125 15.79 0.29 -18.56
CA GLY A 125 17.07 0.83 -18.08
C GLY A 125 16.88 1.64 -16.81
N LEU A 126 15.98 2.62 -16.84
CA LEU A 126 15.60 3.42 -15.66
C LEU A 126 15.05 2.52 -14.56
N THR A 127 14.22 1.52 -14.89
CA THR A 127 13.69 0.57 -13.91
C THR A 127 14.81 -0.15 -13.18
N ARG A 128 15.78 -0.73 -13.89
CA ARG A 128 16.94 -1.39 -13.26
C ARG A 128 17.77 -0.45 -12.40
N GLU A 129 17.93 0.79 -12.83
CA GLU A 129 18.65 1.81 -12.07
C GLU A 129 17.93 2.15 -10.76
N LEU A 130 16.60 2.36 -10.78
CA LEU A 130 15.80 2.61 -9.57
C LEU A 130 15.84 1.42 -8.61
N LEU A 131 15.77 0.18 -9.13
CA LEU A 131 15.92 -1.05 -8.33
C LEU A 131 17.29 -1.12 -7.65
N ALA A 132 18.36 -0.79 -8.38
CA ALA A 132 19.72 -0.76 -7.83
C ALA A 132 19.88 0.30 -6.74
N LEU A 133 19.36 1.52 -6.97
CA LEU A 133 19.36 2.62 -5.99
C LEU A 133 18.51 2.30 -4.77
N GLY A 134 17.41 1.57 -4.98
CA GLY A 134 16.55 1.06 -3.90
C GLY A 134 17.17 -0.07 -3.08
N ARG A 135 18.34 -0.59 -3.45
CA ARG A 135 19.13 -1.59 -2.69
C ARG A 135 18.33 -2.81 -2.23
N GLY A 136 17.41 -3.30 -3.08
CA GLY A 136 16.54 -4.42 -2.77
C GLY A 136 15.29 -4.04 -1.95
N HIS A 137 15.05 -2.77 -1.65
CA HIS A 137 13.89 -2.31 -0.91
C HIS A 137 12.70 -1.90 -1.79
N VAL A 138 12.86 -1.86 -3.12
CA VAL A 138 11.71 -1.60 -4.00
C VAL A 138 10.74 -2.78 -3.90
N THR A 139 9.55 -2.52 -3.37
CA THR A 139 8.51 -3.54 -3.16
C THR A 139 7.68 -3.73 -4.43
N THR A 140 7.11 -2.63 -4.93
CA THR A 140 6.21 -2.63 -6.09
C THR A 140 6.54 -1.46 -7.02
N MET A 141 6.12 -1.59 -8.29
CA MET A 141 6.06 -0.47 -9.22
C MET A 141 4.75 -0.55 -10.02
N THR A 142 4.00 0.54 -10.02
CA THR A 142 2.77 0.68 -10.80
C THR A 142 3.09 0.96 -12.26
N ILE A 143 2.52 0.15 -13.15
CA ILE A 143 2.71 0.21 -14.59
C ILE A 143 1.39 0.02 -15.35
N ALA A 144 1.21 0.71 -16.48
CA ALA A 144 0.06 0.54 -17.36
C ALA A 144 0.34 -0.60 -18.37
N PRO A 145 -0.41 -1.72 -18.31
CA PRO A 145 -0.12 -2.93 -19.08
C PRO A 145 -0.22 -2.76 -20.59
N GLU A 146 -0.94 -1.76 -21.09
CA GLU A 146 -1.11 -1.47 -22.52
C GLU A 146 0.10 -0.78 -23.15
N LYS A 147 1.02 -0.23 -22.35
CA LYS A 147 2.17 0.49 -22.92
C LYS A 147 3.16 -0.48 -23.58
N PRO A 148 3.65 -0.17 -24.80
CA PRO A 148 4.68 -0.97 -25.47
C PRO A 148 5.95 -1.07 -24.61
N GLY A 149 6.51 -2.28 -24.45
CA GLY A 149 7.71 -2.50 -23.63
C GLY A 149 7.40 -2.87 -22.17
N VAL A 150 6.15 -3.06 -21.78
CA VAL A 150 5.79 -3.56 -20.44
C VAL A 150 6.04 -5.07 -20.33
N THR A 151 5.62 -5.85 -21.32
CA THR A 151 5.74 -7.31 -21.36
C THR A 151 6.94 -7.77 -22.20
N GLY A 152 7.29 -9.06 -22.10
CA GLY A 152 8.38 -9.69 -22.86
C GLY A 152 9.73 -9.62 -22.15
N ASP A 153 10.76 -10.28 -22.74
CA ASP A 153 12.05 -10.50 -22.07
C ASP A 153 12.86 -9.23 -21.78
N GLY A 154 12.69 -8.19 -22.58
CA GLY A 154 13.30 -6.88 -22.38
C GLY A 154 12.40 -5.88 -21.64
N GLY A 155 11.19 -6.29 -21.26
CA GLY A 155 10.15 -5.41 -20.74
C GLY A 155 10.30 -5.04 -19.25
N LEU A 156 9.42 -4.14 -18.81
CA LEU A 156 9.41 -3.67 -17.42
C LEU A 156 9.15 -4.81 -16.42
N ILE A 157 8.19 -5.70 -16.71
CA ILE A 157 7.85 -6.86 -15.86
C ILE A 157 9.08 -7.74 -15.67
N ALA A 158 9.83 -8.00 -16.74
CA ALA A 158 11.06 -8.78 -16.64
C ALA A 158 12.11 -8.09 -15.75
N ALA A 159 12.31 -6.76 -15.91
CA ALA A 159 13.25 -6.00 -15.10
C ALA A 159 12.84 -5.97 -13.62
N LEU A 160 11.56 -5.74 -13.33
CA LEU A 160 11.03 -5.71 -11.96
C LEU A 160 11.22 -7.04 -11.25
N VAL A 161 10.76 -8.14 -11.86
CA VAL A 161 10.87 -9.48 -11.25
C VAL A 161 12.33 -9.88 -11.09
N ALA A 162 13.20 -9.61 -12.07
CA ALA A 162 14.64 -9.88 -11.95
C ALA A 162 15.29 -9.13 -10.80
N GLY A 163 14.85 -7.88 -10.55
CA GLY A 163 15.32 -7.05 -9.42
C GLY A 163 14.64 -7.33 -8.08
N GLY A 164 13.71 -8.29 -8.02
CA GLY A 164 13.02 -8.69 -6.78
C GLY A 164 11.83 -7.82 -6.39
N ALA A 165 11.37 -6.93 -7.27
CA ALA A 165 10.16 -6.14 -7.08
C ALA A 165 8.94 -6.83 -7.72
N VAL A 166 7.75 -6.52 -7.19
CA VAL A 166 6.47 -7.05 -7.67
C VAL A 166 5.87 -6.06 -8.68
N PRO A 167 5.53 -6.49 -9.92
CA PRO A 167 4.77 -5.66 -10.84
C PRO A 167 3.36 -5.37 -10.31
N SER A 168 2.94 -4.11 -10.32
CA SER A 168 1.59 -3.68 -9.95
C SER A 168 0.90 -3.04 -11.15
N LEU A 169 -0.27 -3.54 -11.55
CA LEU A 169 -1.00 -3.02 -12.71
C LEU A 169 -1.97 -1.92 -12.27
N GLY A 170 -1.81 -0.72 -12.80
CA GLY A 170 -2.65 0.42 -12.44
C GLY A 170 -2.45 1.62 -13.36
N HIS A 171 -3.20 2.69 -13.11
CA HIS A 171 -3.20 3.89 -13.94
C HIS A 171 -3.27 3.58 -15.44
N THR A 172 -4.31 2.84 -15.83
CA THR A 172 -4.39 2.17 -17.12
C THR A 172 -5.71 2.44 -17.83
N ASP A 173 -5.65 2.76 -19.13
CA ASP A 173 -6.79 2.82 -20.02
C ASP A 173 -6.97 1.51 -20.83
N SER A 174 -6.34 0.44 -20.37
CA SER A 174 -6.31 -0.86 -21.02
C SER A 174 -7.68 -1.52 -21.16
N GLY A 175 -7.79 -2.36 -22.18
CA GLY A 175 -8.81 -3.42 -22.23
C GLY A 175 -8.32 -4.71 -21.56
N ALA A 176 -9.13 -5.75 -21.58
CA ALA A 176 -8.83 -7.04 -20.96
C ALA A 176 -7.60 -7.75 -21.54
N GLY A 177 -7.32 -7.60 -22.84
CA GLY A 177 -6.21 -8.30 -23.52
C GLY A 177 -4.84 -7.98 -22.95
N PRO A 178 -4.41 -6.71 -22.92
CA PRO A 178 -3.12 -6.31 -22.33
C PRO A 178 -3.00 -6.66 -20.84
N VAL A 179 -4.07 -6.52 -20.04
CA VAL A 179 -4.06 -6.94 -18.64
C VAL A 179 -3.77 -8.42 -18.50
N ARG A 180 -4.48 -9.25 -19.29
CA ARG A 180 -4.27 -10.71 -19.29
C ARG A 180 -2.85 -11.09 -19.68
N ALA A 181 -2.29 -10.44 -20.70
CA ALA A 181 -0.92 -10.67 -21.13
C ALA A 181 0.11 -10.28 -20.05
N ALA A 182 -0.07 -9.13 -19.39
CA ALA A 182 0.80 -8.67 -18.32
C ALA A 182 0.73 -9.57 -17.08
N LEU A 183 -0.48 -10.00 -16.67
CA LEU A 183 -0.66 -10.95 -15.57
C LEU A 183 0.00 -12.31 -15.87
N ALA A 184 -0.13 -12.81 -17.10
CA ALA A 184 0.48 -14.07 -17.52
C ALA A 184 2.03 -13.98 -17.54
N ASP A 185 2.58 -12.88 -18.07
CA ASP A 185 4.04 -12.64 -18.10
C ASP A 185 4.61 -12.50 -16.67
N ALA A 186 3.95 -11.70 -15.81
CA ALA A 186 4.35 -11.53 -14.43
C ALA A 186 4.30 -12.86 -13.65
N GLY A 187 3.18 -13.58 -13.72
CA GLY A 187 3.03 -14.89 -13.06
C GLY A 187 4.08 -15.89 -13.50
N ALA A 188 4.29 -16.05 -14.81
CA ALA A 188 5.30 -16.97 -15.34
C ALA A 188 6.73 -16.66 -14.85
N ARG A 189 7.08 -15.37 -14.73
CA ARG A 189 8.40 -14.94 -14.23
C ARG A 189 8.55 -15.13 -12.73
N LEU A 190 7.52 -14.80 -11.94
CA LEU A 190 7.51 -15.03 -10.49
C LEU A 190 7.63 -16.54 -10.20
N ASP A 191 6.88 -17.38 -10.90
CA ASP A 191 6.99 -18.83 -10.81
C ASP A 191 8.37 -19.37 -11.21
N ALA A 192 8.97 -18.83 -12.26
CA ALA A 192 10.31 -19.21 -12.69
C ALA A 192 11.36 -18.84 -11.62
N ARG A 193 11.23 -17.66 -11.01
CA ARG A 193 12.08 -17.19 -9.90
C ARG A 193 11.95 -18.10 -8.68
N ALA A 194 10.72 -18.45 -8.31
CA ALA A 194 10.45 -19.39 -7.19
C ALA A 194 11.08 -20.76 -7.45
N ARG A 195 10.87 -21.34 -8.67
CA ARG A 195 11.47 -22.63 -9.06
C ARG A 195 13.00 -22.61 -9.08
N ALA A 196 13.60 -21.46 -9.35
CA ALA A 196 15.05 -21.25 -9.28
C ALA A 196 15.58 -21.10 -7.84
N GLY A 197 14.72 -21.11 -6.81
CA GLY A 197 15.11 -20.90 -5.41
C GLY A 197 15.63 -19.50 -5.13
N LEU A 198 15.29 -18.51 -5.97
CA LEU A 198 15.69 -17.14 -5.77
C LEU A 198 14.73 -16.43 -4.80
N PRO A 199 15.22 -15.45 -4.02
CA PRO A 199 14.35 -14.69 -3.10
C PRO A 199 13.14 -14.10 -3.81
N LEU A 200 11.95 -14.32 -3.26
CA LEU A 200 10.67 -13.87 -3.79
C LEU A 200 9.92 -13.10 -2.71
N ARG A 201 9.48 -11.87 -3.00
CA ARG A 201 8.63 -11.10 -2.07
C ARG A 201 7.20 -11.64 -2.07
N CYS A 202 6.59 -11.68 -3.23
CA CYS A 202 5.23 -12.15 -3.43
C CYS A 202 5.17 -13.12 -4.60
N ASP A 203 4.32 -14.13 -4.48
CA ASP A 203 4.12 -15.18 -5.48
C ASP A 203 3.23 -14.75 -6.65
N ARG A 204 2.67 -13.54 -6.58
CA ARG A 204 1.76 -13.00 -7.61
C ARG A 204 1.91 -11.50 -7.79
N PRO A 205 1.57 -10.94 -8.97
CA PRO A 205 1.51 -9.49 -9.19
C PRO A 205 0.40 -8.85 -8.37
N THR A 206 0.44 -7.52 -8.24
CA THR A 206 -0.62 -6.73 -7.62
C THR A 206 -1.37 -5.88 -8.66
N ALA A 207 -2.53 -5.35 -8.27
CA ALA A 207 -3.24 -4.31 -9.00
C ALA A 207 -3.38 -3.09 -8.08
N THR A 208 -2.82 -1.97 -8.51
CA THR A 208 -2.81 -0.72 -7.76
C THR A 208 -4.23 -0.18 -7.62
N HIS A 209 -4.66 0.14 -6.40
CA HIS A 209 -5.91 0.79 -6.01
C HIS A 209 -7.08 0.56 -6.99
N LEU A 210 -7.53 -0.70 -7.07
CA LEU A 210 -8.56 -1.18 -8.00
C LEU A 210 -9.68 -0.14 -8.20
N PHE A 211 -10.12 0.08 -9.44
CA PHE A 211 -11.05 1.09 -9.95
C PHE A 211 -10.44 2.49 -10.15
N ASN A 212 -9.56 2.96 -9.24
CA ASN A 212 -8.98 4.29 -9.30
C ASN A 212 -7.92 4.38 -10.41
N GLY A 213 -7.90 5.48 -11.16
CA GLY A 213 -6.99 5.60 -12.30
C GLY A 213 -7.16 4.50 -13.36
N MET A 214 -8.33 3.90 -13.49
CA MET A 214 -8.62 2.83 -14.45
C MET A 214 -9.78 3.21 -15.39
N ARG A 215 -9.78 2.62 -16.61
CA ARG A 215 -10.94 2.72 -17.48
C ARG A 215 -12.16 2.11 -16.77
N PRO A 216 -13.30 2.83 -16.67
CA PRO A 216 -14.49 2.33 -16.02
C PRO A 216 -15.02 1.04 -16.69
N MET A 217 -15.57 0.14 -15.87
CA MET A 217 -16.17 -1.09 -16.34
C MET A 217 -17.47 -0.81 -17.11
N HIS A 218 -17.57 -1.36 -18.32
CA HIS A 218 -18.80 -1.37 -19.10
C HIS A 218 -18.95 -2.71 -19.83
N HIS A 219 -20.14 -3.30 -19.88
CA HIS A 219 -20.37 -4.67 -20.38
C HIS A 219 -19.93 -4.92 -21.84
N ARG A 220 -19.82 -3.88 -22.68
CA ARG A 220 -19.31 -3.95 -24.06
C ARG A 220 -17.91 -3.37 -24.24
N ALA A 221 -17.37 -2.68 -23.22
CA ALA A 221 -16.03 -2.15 -23.18
C ALA A 221 -15.47 -2.30 -21.75
N PRO A 222 -15.14 -3.54 -21.32
CA PRO A 222 -15.01 -3.88 -19.91
C PRO A 222 -13.84 -3.19 -19.18
N GLY A 223 -12.86 -2.69 -19.90
CA GLY A 223 -11.67 -2.11 -19.25
C GLY A 223 -10.81 -3.18 -18.55
N PRO A 224 -9.94 -2.77 -17.61
CA PRO A 224 -9.04 -3.67 -16.87
C PRO A 224 -9.74 -4.39 -15.71
N VAL A 225 -10.72 -3.77 -15.07
CA VAL A 225 -11.28 -4.17 -13.77
C VAL A 225 -11.81 -5.60 -13.75
N PRO A 226 -12.66 -6.08 -14.70
CA PRO A 226 -13.16 -7.45 -14.67
C PRO A 226 -12.06 -8.51 -14.79
N GLU A 227 -10.99 -8.23 -15.54
CA GLU A 227 -9.88 -9.16 -15.69
C GLU A 227 -9.04 -9.24 -14.40
N LEU A 228 -8.84 -8.09 -13.72
CA LEU A 228 -8.15 -8.04 -12.44
C LEU A 228 -8.94 -8.76 -11.34
N LEU A 229 -10.27 -8.54 -11.26
CA LEU A 229 -11.15 -9.27 -10.34
C LEU A 229 -11.10 -10.78 -10.62
N ALA A 230 -11.22 -11.20 -11.87
CA ALA A 230 -11.15 -12.61 -12.25
C ALA A 230 -9.78 -13.22 -11.93
N ALA A 231 -8.70 -12.47 -12.11
CA ALA A 231 -7.36 -12.94 -11.75
C ALA A 231 -7.20 -13.09 -10.22
N ALA A 232 -7.70 -12.13 -9.45
CA ALA A 232 -7.63 -12.17 -7.98
C ALA A 232 -8.49 -13.30 -7.40
N ALA A 233 -9.73 -13.48 -7.91
CA ALA A 233 -10.60 -14.60 -7.50
C ALA A 233 -9.98 -15.99 -7.76
N ASN A 234 -9.08 -16.09 -8.75
CA ASN A 234 -8.34 -17.32 -9.06
C ASN A 234 -6.92 -17.34 -8.44
N GLY A 235 -6.62 -16.48 -7.48
CA GLY A 235 -5.34 -16.44 -6.77
C GLY A 235 -4.15 -16.04 -7.63
N ARG A 236 -4.36 -15.37 -8.77
CA ARG A 236 -3.30 -14.95 -9.71
C ARG A 236 -2.90 -13.48 -9.57
N CYS A 237 -3.58 -12.72 -8.71
CA CYS A 237 -3.32 -11.31 -8.44
C CYS A 237 -3.78 -10.97 -7.01
N ILE A 238 -3.23 -9.93 -6.41
CA ILE A 238 -3.78 -9.29 -5.21
C ILE A 238 -4.19 -7.87 -5.62
N VAL A 239 -5.41 -7.46 -5.30
CA VAL A 239 -5.88 -6.10 -5.60
C VAL A 239 -5.74 -5.20 -4.38
N GLU A 240 -5.18 -4.02 -4.58
CA GLU A 240 -5.22 -2.97 -3.56
C GLU A 240 -6.58 -2.27 -3.59
N MET A 241 -7.12 -1.96 -2.40
CA MET A 241 -8.36 -1.23 -2.24
C MET A 241 -8.22 -0.11 -1.22
N ILE A 242 -8.68 1.09 -1.59
CA ILE A 242 -8.76 2.26 -0.70
C ILE A 242 -10.19 2.31 -0.14
N GLY A 243 -10.42 1.57 0.95
CA GLY A 243 -11.74 1.43 1.59
C GLY A 243 -12.06 2.55 2.58
N ASP A 244 -11.78 3.80 2.22
CA ASP A 244 -11.93 4.98 3.09
C ASP A 244 -13.33 5.63 3.03
N GLY A 245 -14.21 5.14 2.13
CA GLY A 245 -15.55 5.70 1.89
C GLY A 245 -15.55 6.98 1.04
N VAL A 246 -14.37 7.38 0.51
CA VAL A 246 -14.19 8.52 -0.41
C VAL A 246 -13.80 8.04 -1.79
N HIS A 247 -12.77 7.18 -1.88
CA HIS A 247 -12.31 6.58 -3.14
C HIS A 247 -13.28 5.51 -3.65
N LEU A 248 -13.81 4.70 -2.74
CA LEU A 248 -14.76 3.64 -3.04
C LEU A 248 -15.99 3.74 -2.14
N ASP A 249 -17.15 3.53 -2.75
CA ASP A 249 -18.39 3.34 -2.00
C ASP A 249 -18.26 2.09 -1.11
N PRO A 250 -18.72 2.11 0.16
CA PRO A 250 -18.66 0.95 1.04
C PRO A 250 -19.33 -0.31 0.50
N ASP A 251 -20.41 -0.18 -0.29
CA ASP A 251 -21.08 -1.32 -0.91
C ASP A 251 -20.17 -1.97 -1.97
N VAL A 252 -19.43 -1.17 -2.75
CA VAL A 252 -18.43 -1.70 -3.70
C VAL A 252 -17.31 -2.45 -2.97
N VAL A 253 -16.86 -1.92 -1.84
CA VAL A 253 -15.84 -2.60 -1.01
C VAL A 253 -16.37 -3.94 -0.52
N LEU A 254 -17.59 -3.99 0.02
CA LEU A 254 -18.25 -5.22 0.47
C LEU A 254 -18.37 -6.24 -0.65
N ASP A 255 -18.93 -5.84 -1.81
CA ASP A 255 -19.10 -6.72 -2.98
C ASP A 255 -17.76 -7.33 -3.43
N VAL A 256 -16.68 -6.54 -3.46
CA VAL A 256 -15.35 -7.06 -3.82
C VAL A 256 -14.83 -8.06 -2.78
N PHE A 257 -15.05 -7.84 -1.48
CA PHE A 257 -14.72 -8.83 -0.45
C PHE A 257 -15.53 -10.12 -0.59
N GLU A 258 -16.81 -10.04 -0.96
CA GLU A 258 -17.65 -11.21 -1.23
C GLU A 258 -17.19 -12.00 -2.46
N ILE A 259 -16.73 -11.30 -3.50
CA ILE A 259 -16.24 -11.92 -4.75
C ILE A 259 -14.87 -12.58 -4.56
N LEU A 260 -13.95 -11.91 -3.87
CA LEU A 260 -12.53 -12.31 -3.82
C LEU A 260 -12.14 -13.03 -2.53
N GLY A 261 -12.88 -12.82 -1.45
CA GLY A 261 -12.41 -13.15 -0.10
C GLY A 261 -11.17 -12.35 0.28
N ARG A 262 -10.78 -12.43 1.55
CA ARG A 262 -9.65 -11.68 2.11
C ARG A 262 -8.29 -11.99 1.49
N GLU A 263 -8.13 -13.17 0.87
CA GLU A 263 -6.85 -13.61 0.24
C GLU A 263 -6.55 -12.89 -1.08
N GLY A 264 -7.55 -12.27 -1.70
CA GLY A 264 -7.42 -11.53 -2.95
C GLY A 264 -7.23 -10.02 -2.78
N ILE A 265 -7.33 -9.50 -1.54
CA ILE A 265 -7.43 -8.06 -1.27
C ILE A 265 -6.36 -7.62 -0.27
N VAL A 266 -5.70 -6.50 -0.53
CA VAL A 266 -4.94 -5.72 0.45
C VAL A 266 -5.58 -4.34 0.60
N LEU A 267 -5.86 -3.93 1.83
CA LEU A 267 -6.29 -2.57 2.13
C LEU A 267 -5.07 -1.66 2.22
N VAL A 268 -5.17 -0.50 1.57
CA VAL A 268 -4.13 0.53 1.54
C VAL A 268 -4.73 1.90 1.83
N THR A 269 -3.89 2.85 2.21
CA THR A 269 -4.36 4.23 2.44
C THR A 269 -4.36 5.07 1.18
N ASP A 270 -3.37 4.89 0.33
CA ASP A 270 -3.01 5.88 -0.72
C ASP A 270 -2.95 7.30 -0.14
N ALA A 271 -2.54 7.40 1.14
CA ALA A 271 -2.57 8.64 1.90
C ALA A 271 -1.54 9.63 1.37
N MET A 272 -1.93 10.91 1.39
CA MET A 272 -1.04 12.01 1.01
C MET A 272 -0.67 12.87 2.24
N ALA A 273 0.06 13.96 2.07
CA ALA A 273 0.55 14.82 3.15
C ALA A 273 -0.52 15.26 4.15
N ALA A 274 -1.78 15.35 3.73
CA ALA A 274 -2.90 15.78 4.58
C ALA A 274 -3.40 14.72 5.57
N ALA A 275 -2.94 13.47 5.51
CA ALA A 275 -3.35 12.47 6.51
C ALA A 275 -2.94 12.92 7.92
N GLY A 276 -3.93 12.99 8.83
CA GLY A 276 -3.74 13.49 10.19
C GLY A 276 -3.66 15.03 10.32
N MET A 277 -3.95 15.76 9.26
CA MET A 277 -3.87 17.21 9.21
C MET A 277 -5.28 17.84 9.00
N PRO A 278 -5.48 19.12 9.35
CA PRO A 278 -6.73 19.84 9.08
C PRO A 278 -6.96 20.06 7.57
N ASP A 279 -8.18 20.43 7.19
CA ASP A 279 -8.48 20.93 5.85
C ASP A 279 -7.57 22.12 5.50
N GLY A 280 -7.20 22.24 4.22
CA GLY A 280 -6.27 23.28 3.75
C GLY A 280 -5.59 22.91 2.44
N ASP A 281 -4.56 23.67 2.09
CA ASP A 281 -3.79 23.46 0.87
C ASP A 281 -2.52 22.66 1.14
N TYR A 282 -2.24 21.70 0.27
CA TYR A 282 -1.13 20.76 0.35
C TYR A 282 -0.49 20.56 -1.02
N VAL A 283 0.55 19.75 -1.08
CA VAL A 283 1.25 19.41 -2.32
C VAL A 283 1.39 17.88 -2.43
N LEU A 284 1.27 17.35 -3.63
CA LEU A 284 1.58 15.97 -3.96
C LEU A 284 2.49 15.96 -5.21
N GLY A 285 3.80 15.79 -5.00
CA GLY A 285 4.78 15.98 -6.07
C GLY A 285 4.74 17.39 -6.65
N SER A 286 4.47 17.52 -7.95
CA SER A 286 4.36 18.81 -8.64
C SER A 286 2.94 19.39 -8.67
N ARG A 287 1.96 18.77 -7.95
CA ARG A 287 0.54 19.16 -8.03
C ARG A 287 0.08 19.80 -6.73
N ASP A 288 -0.65 20.91 -6.88
CA ASP A 288 -1.33 21.54 -5.76
C ASP A 288 -2.64 20.80 -5.45
N VAL A 289 -2.91 20.60 -4.16
CA VAL A 289 -4.05 19.84 -3.64
C VAL A 289 -4.77 20.69 -2.60
N THR A 290 -6.09 20.78 -2.70
CA THR A 290 -6.94 21.36 -1.66
C THR A 290 -7.73 20.27 -0.95
N VAL A 291 -7.70 20.27 0.38
CA VAL A 291 -8.50 19.39 1.23
C VAL A 291 -9.68 20.17 1.80
N ALA A 292 -10.87 19.65 1.57
CA ALA A 292 -12.10 20.21 2.12
C ALA A 292 -13.04 19.06 2.56
N GLY A 293 -13.51 19.13 3.81
CA GLY A 293 -14.33 18.08 4.40
C GLY A 293 -13.61 16.72 4.46
N GLY A 294 -12.29 16.73 4.63
CA GLY A 294 -11.44 15.55 4.65
C GLY A 294 -11.19 14.90 3.28
N VAL A 295 -11.62 15.50 2.17
CA VAL A 295 -11.40 15.00 0.82
C VAL A 295 -10.34 15.81 0.10
N ALA A 296 -9.25 15.17 -0.29
CA ALA A 296 -8.16 15.79 -1.05
C ALA A 296 -8.47 15.75 -2.56
N ARG A 297 -8.40 16.90 -3.22
CA ARG A 297 -8.58 17.05 -4.66
C ARG A 297 -7.51 17.92 -5.26
N LEU A 298 -7.16 17.70 -6.52
CA LEU A 298 -6.33 18.63 -7.25
C LEU A 298 -6.97 20.03 -7.25
N ALA A 299 -6.16 21.06 -7.01
CA ALA A 299 -6.62 22.44 -6.89
C ALA A 299 -7.28 22.99 -8.18
N ASP A 300 -7.03 22.39 -9.33
CA ASP A 300 -7.66 22.71 -10.60
C ASP A 300 -9.10 22.12 -10.75
N GLY A 301 -9.70 21.63 -9.66
CA GLY A 301 -11.04 21.03 -9.64
C GLY A 301 -11.09 19.60 -10.16
N GLY A 302 -9.94 18.95 -10.24
CA GLY A 302 -9.74 17.64 -10.85
C GLY A 302 -10.03 16.44 -9.94
N ALA A 303 -9.25 15.39 -10.15
CA ALA A 303 -9.38 14.10 -9.49
C ALA A 303 -9.16 14.17 -7.97
N ILE A 304 -9.63 13.15 -7.25
CA ILE A 304 -9.17 12.85 -5.88
C ILE A 304 -7.65 12.66 -5.95
N ALA A 305 -6.94 13.26 -5.00
CA ALA A 305 -5.48 13.34 -4.99
C ALA A 305 -4.88 12.61 -3.77
N GLY A 306 -5.22 11.33 -3.63
CA GLY A 306 -4.83 10.50 -2.50
C GLY A 306 -5.75 10.61 -1.29
N GLY A 307 -5.51 9.75 -0.30
CA GLY A 307 -6.28 9.65 0.92
C GLY A 307 -5.84 10.62 2.01
N THR A 308 -6.76 10.91 2.93
CA THR A 308 -6.48 11.64 4.18
C THR A 308 -6.62 10.76 5.42
N ALA A 309 -7.01 9.49 5.23
CA ALA A 309 -7.22 8.50 6.27
C ALA A 309 -5.92 7.76 6.65
N HIS A 310 -5.83 7.29 7.89
CA HIS A 310 -4.84 6.29 8.29
C HIS A 310 -5.39 4.87 8.01
N LEU A 311 -4.51 3.87 7.95
CA LEU A 311 -4.95 2.50 7.62
C LEU A 311 -5.96 1.93 8.63
N ILE A 312 -5.89 2.31 9.90
CA ILE A 312 -6.90 1.93 10.90
C ILE A 312 -8.27 2.56 10.61
N ASP A 313 -8.31 3.74 10.00
CA ASP A 313 -9.56 4.39 9.59
C ASP A 313 -10.16 3.66 8.38
N VAL A 314 -9.31 3.23 7.44
CA VAL A 314 -9.71 2.38 6.31
C VAL A 314 -10.30 1.07 6.82
N VAL A 315 -9.64 0.40 7.78
CA VAL A 315 -10.17 -0.82 8.44
C VAL A 315 -11.52 -0.55 9.09
N ARG A 316 -11.66 0.56 9.81
CA ARG A 316 -12.91 0.95 10.51
C ARG A 316 -14.04 1.20 9.53
N THR A 317 -13.78 1.90 8.43
CA THR A 317 -14.78 2.19 7.38
C THR A 317 -15.20 0.91 6.67
N THR A 318 -14.26 0.06 6.29
CA THR A 318 -14.50 -1.25 5.69
C THR A 318 -15.35 -2.15 6.61
N TRP A 319 -15.01 -2.21 7.90
CA TRP A 319 -15.79 -2.96 8.88
C TRP A 319 -17.21 -2.41 9.04
N LYS A 320 -17.38 -1.10 9.17
CA LYS A 320 -18.71 -0.46 9.27
C LYS A 320 -19.54 -0.63 7.99
N GLY A 321 -18.88 -0.79 6.84
CA GLY A 321 -19.49 -1.10 5.54
C GLY A 321 -19.96 -2.55 5.41
N GLY A 322 -19.78 -3.41 6.44
CA GLY A 322 -20.33 -4.77 6.48
C GLY A 322 -19.30 -5.89 6.34
N VAL A 323 -18.04 -5.60 5.99
CA VAL A 323 -16.98 -6.60 5.99
C VAL A 323 -16.66 -7.03 7.42
N SER A 324 -16.39 -8.33 7.65
CA SER A 324 -16.01 -8.80 8.98
C SER A 324 -14.75 -8.09 9.48
N LEU A 325 -14.68 -7.75 10.79
CA LEU A 325 -13.49 -7.13 11.37
C LEU A 325 -12.23 -7.98 11.14
N VAL A 326 -12.37 -9.30 11.21
CA VAL A 326 -11.26 -10.24 10.99
C VAL A 326 -10.72 -10.12 9.56
N ASP A 327 -11.60 -10.03 8.56
CA ASP A 327 -11.19 -9.94 7.16
C ASP A 327 -10.62 -8.56 6.82
N ALA A 328 -11.20 -7.48 7.36
CA ALA A 328 -10.67 -6.12 7.20
C ALA A 328 -9.27 -5.98 7.81
N VAL A 329 -9.06 -6.50 9.03
CA VAL A 329 -7.73 -6.50 9.67
C VAL A 329 -6.75 -7.40 8.91
N TYR A 330 -7.19 -8.58 8.46
CA TYR A 330 -6.36 -9.47 7.65
C TYR A 330 -5.84 -8.76 6.38
N ALA A 331 -6.72 -8.10 5.66
CA ALA A 331 -6.38 -7.35 4.45
C ALA A 331 -5.45 -6.15 4.71
N ALA A 332 -5.53 -5.54 5.92
CA ALA A 332 -4.69 -4.41 6.33
C ALA A 332 -3.39 -4.84 7.06
N SER A 333 -3.13 -6.13 7.21
CA SER A 333 -1.96 -6.62 7.97
C SER A 333 -1.29 -7.81 7.28
N VAL A 334 -1.91 -9.00 7.29
CA VAL A 334 -1.33 -10.24 6.72
C VAL A 334 -1.06 -10.10 5.23
N GLN A 335 -2.01 -9.54 4.47
CA GLN A 335 -1.82 -9.38 3.02
C GLN A 335 -0.74 -8.36 2.67
N GLY A 336 -0.63 -7.27 3.42
CA GLY A 336 0.49 -6.34 3.28
C GLY A 336 1.83 -7.03 3.56
N ALA A 337 1.93 -7.83 4.64
CA ALA A 337 3.11 -8.62 4.98
C ALA A 337 3.48 -9.61 3.86
N ARG A 338 2.49 -10.26 3.25
CA ARG A 338 2.68 -11.14 2.09
C ARG A 338 3.30 -10.42 0.89
N ILE A 339 2.83 -9.20 0.57
CA ILE A 339 3.39 -8.39 -0.53
C ILE A 339 4.82 -7.96 -0.21
N LEU A 340 5.12 -7.66 1.06
CA LEU A 340 6.47 -7.38 1.52
C LEU A 340 7.41 -8.59 1.44
N GLY A 341 6.88 -9.81 1.48
CA GLY A 341 7.65 -11.02 1.68
C GLY A 341 8.29 -11.09 3.06
N ASP A 342 7.60 -10.56 4.08
CA ASP A 342 8.07 -10.50 5.46
C ASP A 342 7.08 -11.21 6.40
N ASP A 343 7.32 -12.48 6.63
CA ASP A 343 6.49 -13.30 7.52
C ASP A 343 6.66 -12.95 9.01
N SER A 344 7.58 -12.05 9.35
CA SER A 344 7.79 -11.62 10.74
C SER A 344 6.74 -10.63 11.23
N VAL A 345 5.93 -10.03 10.35
CA VAL A 345 4.93 -9.00 10.66
C VAL A 345 3.52 -9.40 10.26
N GLY A 346 2.55 -8.58 10.57
CA GLY A 346 1.17 -8.69 10.07
C GLY A 346 0.28 -9.67 10.83
N ALA A 347 0.80 -10.46 11.80
CA ALA A 347 -0.01 -11.37 12.60
C ALA A 347 0.50 -11.45 14.05
N LEU A 348 -0.40 -11.77 14.98
CA LEU A 348 -0.10 -12.00 16.39
C LEU A 348 0.15 -13.51 16.61
N GLU A 349 1.36 -13.95 16.31
CA GLU A 349 1.77 -15.34 16.42
C GLU A 349 3.13 -15.45 17.13
N PRO A 350 3.37 -16.49 17.93
CA PRO A 350 4.66 -16.71 18.57
C PRO A 350 5.80 -16.77 17.53
N GLY A 351 6.89 -16.05 17.81
CA GLY A 351 8.07 -15.96 16.92
C GLY A 351 8.01 -14.82 15.91
N ARG A 352 6.89 -14.13 15.75
CA ARG A 352 6.79 -12.92 14.94
C ARG A 352 7.25 -11.69 15.73
N ARG A 353 7.53 -10.61 15.02
CA ARG A 353 7.90 -9.31 15.59
C ARG A 353 6.77 -8.79 16.47
N GLY A 354 7.08 -8.29 17.65
CA GLY A 354 6.12 -7.75 18.61
C GLY A 354 5.53 -6.42 18.16
N ASP A 355 4.72 -6.46 17.09
CA ASP A 355 4.01 -5.31 16.53
C ASP A 355 2.51 -5.49 16.77
N LEU A 356 1.92 -4.58 17.52
CA LEU A 356 0.48 -4.64 17.81
C LEU A 356 -0.12 -3.26 18.04
N VAL A 357 -1.43 -3.18 17.84
CA VAL A 357 -2.23 -1.98 18.08
C VAL A 357 -3.31 -2.33 19.09
N LEU A 358 -3.36 -1.60 20.21
CA LEU A 358 -4.47 -1.65 21.15
C LEU A 358 -5.45 -0.54 20.78
N THR A 359 -6.72 -0.89 20.70
CA THR A 359 -7.78 0.05 20.35
C THR A 359 -8.90 0.04 21.37
N ASP A 360 -9.73 1.08 21.35
CA ASP A 360 -11.05 1.03 21.97
C ASP A 360 -12.04 0.17 21.14
N ALA A 361 -13.30 0.09 21.57
CA ALA A 361 -14.37 -0.61 20.86
C ALA A 361 -14.72 0.00 19.49
N GLY A 362 -14.37 1.26 19.27
CA GLY A 362 -14.54 1.99 17.99
C GLY A 362 -13.35 1.86 17.05
N LEU A 363 -12.36 1.06 17.39
CA LEU A 363 -11.09 0.93 16.65
C LEU A 363 -10.24 2.23 16.64
N HIS A 364 -10.33 3.08 17.67
CA HIS A 364 -9.40 4.17 17.82
C HIS A 364 -8.16 3.66 18.58
N PRO A 365 -6.94 3.87 18.07
CA PRO A 365 -5.73 3.42 18.73
C PRO A 365 -5.55 4.08 20.09
N VAL A 366 -5.29 3.30 21.14
CA VAL A 366 -4.95 3.77 22.48
C VAL A 366 -3.48 3.52 22.81
N ALA A 367 -2.87 2.54 22.16
CA ALA A 367 -1.43 2.32 22.21
C ALA A 367 -0.96 1.57 20.96
N VAL A 368 0.25 1.88 20.54
CA VAL A 368 0.94 1.18 19.45
C VAL A 368 2.25 0.63 19.96
N VAL A 369 2.47 -0.65 19.75
CA VAL A 369 3.73 -1.34 20.07
C VAL A 369 4.41 -1.72 18.76
N ARG A 370 5.70 -1.44 18.65
CA ARG A 370 6.52 -1.83 17.51
C ARG A 370 7.83 -2.43 18.01
N ARG A 371 8.15 -3.63 17.56
CA ARG A 371 9.34 -4.38 17.99
C ARG A 371 9.37 -4.62 19.51
N GLY A 372 8.19 -4.77 20.13
CA GLY A 372 8.06 -4.97 21.57
C GLY A 372 8.10 -3.69 22.41
N GLU A 373 8.27 -2.52 21.78
CA GLU A 373 8.34 -1.23 22.49
C GLU A 373 7.08 -0.38 22.21
N VAL A 374 6.57 0.30 23.22
CA VAL A 374 5.46 1.26 23.08
C VAL A 374 5.99 2.50 22.36
N VAL A 375 5.54 2.69 21.11
CA VAL A 375 5.99 3.80 20.25
C VAL A 375 5.00 4.96 20.19
N ALA A 376 3.74 4.73 20.56
CA ALA A 376 2.74 5.78 20.65
C ALA A 376 1.68 5.45 21.72
N ARG A 377 1.16 6.52 22.33
CA ARG A 377 -0.08 6.52 23.13
C ARG A 377 -0.88 7.73 22.65
N PRO A 378 -1.68 7.58 21.57
CA PRO A 378 -2.54 8.66 21.10
C PRO A 378 -3.44 9.14 22.24
N ALA A 379 -3.66 10.46 22.34
CA ALA A 379 -4.62 11.00 23.28
C ALA A 379 -6.02 10.51 22.86
N SER A 380 -6.76 10.00 23.85
CA SER A 380 -8.16 9.59 23.70
C SER A 380 -9.07 10.79 23.40
#